data_ff1cd4f257a9d3b27545d6059ad6147b
#
_entry.id   ff1cd4f257a9d3b27545d6059ad6147b
#
_cell.length_a   1.000
_cell.length_b   1.000
_cell.length_c   1.000
_cell.angle_alpha   90.00
_cell.angle_beta   90.00
_cell.angle_gamma   90.00
#
_symmetry.space_group_name_H-M   'P 1'
#
loop_
_entity.id
_entity.type
_entity.pdbx_description
1 polymer ?
#
loop_
_entity_poly.entity_id
_entity_poly.type
_entity_poly.pdbx_seq_one_letter_code
_entity_poly.pdbx_strand_id
1 'polypeptide(L)'
;MMPPELAKKMKGIDIASLSTHADGGEIASRFMSNNGEVEYDGDNWFFTEEKTRTVGEIERDPRVSLAFAGKHHFYATVEDQAELIRDKGQFEEHWTKGLDMWFKEGVDTPSLVLIKVHAKRIKYWDGMKGEGELKLN
;
A
#
# COMPACT_ATOMS: atom_id res chain seq x y z
N MET A 1 17.17 1.07 5.95
CA MET A 1 17.38 1.88 4.73
C MET A 1 16.97 1.10 3.48
N MET A 2 16.23 1.75 2.61
CA MET A 2 15.77 1.11 1.38
C MET A 2 16.87 1.07 0.34
N PRO A 3 17.25 -0.10 -0.19
CA PRO A 3 18.22 -0.17 -1.27
C PRO A 3 17.74 0.59 -2.52
N PRO A 4 18.59 1.40 -3.14
CA PRO A 4 18.17 2.22 -4.30
C PRO A 4 17.63 1.39 -5.47
N GLU A 5 18.17 0.22 -5.75
CA GLU A 5 17.67 -0.62 -6.83
C GLU A 5 16.26 -1.12 -6.56
N LEU A 6 15.98 -1.52 -5.32
CA LEU A 6 14.64 -1.98 -4.96
C LEU A 6 13.64 -0.83 -5.03
N ALA A 7 13.99 0.34 -4.49
CA ALA A 7 13.16 1.52 -4.56
C ALA A 7 12.85 1.89 -6.01
N LYS A 8 13.85 1.82 -6.89
CA LYS A 8 13.67 2.12 -8.31
C LYS A 8 12.71 1.15 -8.98
N LYS A 9 12.80 -0.13 -8.65
CA LYS A 9 11.91 -1.14 -9.24
C LYS A 9 10.49 -1.05 -8.70
N MET A 10 10.33 -0.63 -7.46
CA MET A 10 9.01 -0.41 -6.87
C MET A 10 8.34 0.86 -7.39
N LYS A 11 9.13 1.86 -7.76
CA LYS A 11 8.62 3.11 -8.30
C LYS A 11 7.88 2.87 -9.61
N GLY A 12 6.74 3.50 -9.76
CA GLY A 12 5.95 3.37 -10.98
C GLY A 12 4.93 2.24 -10.93
N ILE A 13 4.98 1.37 -9.92
CA ILE A 13 3.95 0.35 -9.75
C ILE A 13 2.76 0.99 -9.04
N ASP A 14 1.70 1.27 -9.79
CA ASP A 14 0.53 1.92 -9.22
C ASP A 14 -0.40 0.94 -8.50
N ILE A 15 -0.69 -0.19 -9.12
CA ILE A 15 -1.69 -1.10 -8.56
C ILE A 15 -1.04 -2.16 -7.70
N ALA A 16 -1.53 -2.28 -6.47
CA ALA A 16 -1.12 -3.31 -5.52
C ALA A 16 -2.33 -4.10 -5.07
N SER A 17 -2.11 -5.37 -4.77
CA SER A 17 -3.14 -6.21 -4.14
C SER A 17 -2.94 -6.13 -2.62
N LEU A 18 -3.94 -5.65 -1.92
CA LEU A 18 -3.93 -5.56 -0.45
C LEU A 18 -4.74 -6.71 0.12
N SER A 19 -4.10 -7.52 0.94
CA SER A 19 -4.75 -8.66 1.61
C SER A 19 -4.93 -8.35 3.09
N THR A 20 -6.14 -8.60 3.59
CA THR A 20 -6.52 -8.37 4.98
C THR A 20 -7.14 -9.63 5.57
N HIS A 21 -7.30 -9.67 6.88
CA HIS A 21 -8.02 -10.74 7.56
C HIS A 21 -9.49 -10.39 7.66
N ALA A 22 -10.32 -11.21 7.03
CA ALA A 22 -11.77 -11.08 7.09
C ALA A 22 -12.35 -11.89 8.26
N ASP A 23 -13.66 -11.82 8.44
CA ASP A 23 -14.36 -12.58 9.48
C ASP A 23 -14.11 -14.07 9.32
N GLY A 24 -13.98 -14.76 10.45
CA GLY A 24 -13.77 -16.21 10.43
C GLY A 24 -12.36 -16.65 10.06
N GLY A 25 -11.41 -15.73 10.02
CA GLY A 25 -10.02 -16.04 9.70
C GLY A 25 -9.74 -16.17 8.21
N GLU A 26 -10.71 -15.85 7.38
CA GLU A 26 -10.51 -15.84 5.94
C GLU A 26 -9.62 -14.68 5.53
N ILE A 27 -9.01 -14.81 4.36
CA ILE A 27 -8.17 -13.74 3.79
C ILE A 27 -8.93 -13.12 2.62
N ALA A 28 -9.09 -11.80 2.65
CA ALA A 28 -9.71 -11.05 1.57
C ALA A 28 -8.67 -10.19 0.88
N SER A 29 -8.78 -10.07 -0.44
CA SER A 29 -7.83 -9.27 -1.22
C SER A 29 -8.59 -8.33 -2.16
N ARG A 30 -8.02 -7.16 -2.42
CA ARG A 30 -8.54 -6.20 -3.38
C ARG A 30 -7.39 -5.41 -3.98
N PHE A 31 -7.65 -4.82 -5.13
CA PHE A 31 -6.63 -3.99 -5.78
C PHE A 31 -6.79 -2.54 -5.33
N MET A 32 -5.67 -1.92 -5.04
CA MET A 32 -5.62 -0.53 -4.58
C MET A 32 -4.59 0.24 -5.38
N SER A 33 -4.85 1.53 -5.60
CA SER A 33 -3.87 2.41 -6.21
C SER A 33 -2.82 2.80 -5.17
N ASN A 34 -1.56 2.50 -5.46
CA ASN A 34 -0.43 2.76 -4.58
C ASN A 34 0.29 4.06 -4.91
N ASN A 35 -0.24 4.83 -5.87
CA ASN A 35 0.39 6.08 -6.26
C ASN A 35 1.84 5.89 -6.75
N GLY A 36 1.96 5.39 -7.97
CA GLY A 36 3.27 5.08 -8.56
C GLY A 36 4.16 6.28 -8.83
N GLU A 37 3.67 7.52 -8.61
CA GLU A 37 4.47 8.72 -8.80
C GLU A 37 5.40 9.01 -7.62
N VAL A 38 5.15 8.39 -6.48
CA VAL A 38 5.93 8.62 -5.27
C VAL A 38 7.10 7.65 -5.20
N GLU A 39 8.26 8.15 -4.81
CA GLU A 39 9.42 7.30 -4.61
C GLU A 39 9.18 6.37 -3.42
N TYR A 40 9.49 5.08 -3.59
CA TYR A 40 9.25 4.10 -2.55
C TYR A 40 10.33 4.16 -1.46
N ASP A 41 9.88 4.41 -0.23
CA ASP A 41 10.75 4.52 0.94
C ASP A 41 10.48 3.47 2.01
N GLY A 42 9.62 2.50 1.72
CA GLY A 42 9.19 1.49 2.68
C GLY A 42 7.76 1.70 3.17
N ASP A 43 7.19 2.86 2.90
CA ASP A 43 5.81 3.16 3.28
C ASP A 43 4.91 3.16 2.05
N ASN A 44 3.73 2.59 2.22
CA ASN A 44 2.69 2.59 1.20
C ASN A 44 1.47 3.32 1.75
N TRP A 45 0.84 4.12 0.91
CA TRP A 45 -0.25 5.00 1.30
C TRP A 45 -1.42 4.80 0.37
N PHE A 46 -2.58 4.43 0.94
CA PHE A 46 -3.80 4.18 0.16
C PHE A 46 -4.94 4.99 0.72
N PHE A 47 -5.65 5.72 -0.16
CA PHE A 47 -6.84 6.44 0.26
C PHE A 47 -8.07 5.60 0.01
N THR A 48 -8.99 5.60 0.96
CA THR A 48 -10.27 4.90 0.87
C THR A 48 -11.31 5.65 1.70
N GLU A 49 -12.47 5.06 1.90
CA GLU A 49 -13.54 5.65 2.68
C GLU A 49 -13.91 4.78 3.88
N GLU A 50 -14.44 5.43 4.92
CA GLU A 50 -14.71 4.82 6.22
C GLU A 50 -15.61 3.59 6.15
N LYS A 51 -16.58 3.61 5.27
CA LYS A 51 -17.59 2.53 5.18
C LYS A 51 -17.14 1.33 4.35
N THR A 52 -15.89 1.28 3.93
CA THR A 52 -15.43 0.13 3.16
C THR A 52 -15.19 -1.08 4.05
N ARG A 53 -15.33 -2.26 3.47
CA ARG A 53 -15.00 -3.52 4.14
C ARG A 53 -13.53 -3.54 4.57
N THR A 54 -12.66 -2.95 3.75
CA THR A 54 -11.22 -2.89 4.02
C THR A 54 -10.92 -2.21 5.36
N VAL A 55 -11.53 -1.05 5.60
CA VAL A 55 -11.32 -0.31 6.86
C VAL A 55 -11.78 -1.14 8.05
N GLY A 56 -12.97 -1.74 7.97
CA GLY A 56 -13.50 -2.57 9.06
C GLY A 56 -12.61 -3.78 9.36
N GLU A 57 -12.05 -4.40 8.33
CA GLU A 57 -11.17 -5.54 8.50
C GLU A 57 -9.85 -5.15 9.16
N ILE A 58 -9.27 -4.02 8.75
CA ILE A 58 -8.03 -3.51 9.34
C ILE A 58 -8.24 -3.11 10.81
N GLU A 59 -9.40 -2.53 11.14
CA GLU A 59 -9.69 -2.19 12.53
C GLU A 59 -9.72 -3.42 13.43
N ARG A 60 -10.26 -4.52 12.95
CA ARG A 60 -10.33 -5.76 13.73
C ARG A 60 -9.01 -6.49 13.78
N ASP A 61 -8.25 -6.48 12.68
CA ASP A 61 -6.96 -7.15 12.59
C ASP A 61 -6.06 -6.35 11.64
N PRO A 62 -5.09 -5.61 12.17
CA PRO A 62 -4.27 -4.72 11.34
C PRO A 62 -3.21 -5.43 10.48
N ARG A 63 -3.04 -6.73 10.64
CA ARG A 63 -2.06 -7.46 9.83
C ARG A 63 -2.48 -7.50 8.37
N VAL A 64 -1.58 -7.10 7.49
CA VAL A 64 -1.84 -7.01 6.05
C VAL A 64 -0.66 -7.50 5.25
N SER A 65 -0.92 -7.75 3.98
CA SER A 65 0.13 -8.06 3.01
C SER A 65 -0.19 -7.33 1.71
N LEU A 66 0.85 -6.82 1.06
CA LEU A 66 0.75 -6.18 -0.24
C LEU A 66 1.47 -7.03 -1.26
N ALA A 67 0.93 -7.11 -2.47
CA ALA A 67 1.59 -7.79 -3.58
C ALA A 67 1.68 -6.84 -4.77
N PHE A 68 2.86 -6.77 -5.36
CA PHE A 68 3.15 -5.88 -6.48
C PHE A 68 3.67 -6.69 -7.66
N ALA A 69 3.23 -6.36 -8.86
CA ALA A 69 3.75 -6.91 -10.10
C ALA A 69 4.29 -5.76 -10.94
N GLY A 70 5.58 -5.76 -11.17
CA GLY A 70 6.27 -4.73 -11.93
C GLY A 70 6.66 -5.21 -13.33
N LYS A 71 7.50 -4.43 -13.98
CA LYS A 71 8.01 -4.74 -15.31
C LYS A 71 9.14 -5.76 -15.26
N HIS A 72 9.36 -6.45 -16.38
CA HIS A 72 10.49 -7.38 -16.55
C HIS A 72 10.52 -8.47 -15.48
N HIS A 73 9.34 -9.03 -15.17
CA HIS A 73 9.20 -10.13 -14.21
C HIS A 73 9.69 -9.77 -12.81
N PHE A 74 9.49 -8.53 -12.41
CA PHE A 74 9.73 -8.12 -11.05
C PHE A 74 8.44 -8.27 -10.23
N TYR A 75 8.52 -8.97 -9.10
CA TYR A 75 7.39 -9.18 -8.20
C TYR A 75 7.85 -8.93 -6.77
N ALA A 76 7.00 -8.31 -5.96
CA ALA A 76 7.34 -8.05 -4.57
C ALA A 76 6.13 -8.24 -3.69
N THR A 77 6.36 -8.72 -2.47
CA THR A 77 5.35 -8.77 -1.42
C THR A 77 5.86 -8.01 -0.21
N VAL A 78 4.97 -7.28 0.43
CA VAL A 78 5.27 -6.47 1.60
C VAL A 78 4.38 -6.93 2.74
N GLU A 79 4.99 -7.25 3.88
CA GLU A 79 4.25 -7.71 5.04
C GLU A 79 4.41 -6.74 6.20
N ASP A 80 3.33 -6.38 6.85
CA ASP A 80 3.32 -5.65 8.11
C ASP A 80 1.88 -5.40 8.58
N GLN A 81 1.74 -4.43 9.44
CA GLN A 81 0.46 -3.97 9.94
C GLN A 81 0.08 -2.66 9.27
N ALA A 82 -1.21 -2.48 9.08
CA ALA A 82 -1.74 -1.24 8.53
C ALA A 82 -2.17 -0.30 9.67
N GLU A 83 -2.02 0.99 9.43
CA GLU A 83 -2.47 2.03 10.32
C GLU A 83 -3.54 2.85 9.61
N LEU A 84 -4.65 3.12 10.29
CA LEU A 84 -5.72 3.96 9.73
C LEU A 84 -5.55 5.38 10.23
N ILE A 85 -5.48 6.33 9.30
CA ILE A 85 -5.24 7.73 9.59
C ILE A 85 -6.46 8.54 9.13
N ARG A 86 -6.96 9.41 10.02
CA ARG A 86 -8.14 10.25 9.77
C ARG A 86 -7.85 11.73 9.92
N ASP A 87 -6.59 12.11 9.79
CA ASP A 87 -6.14 13.49 9.96
C ASP A 87 -5.97 14.19 8.62
N LYS A 88 -6.66 15.32 8.43
CA LYS A 88 -6.63 16.05 7.17
C LYS A 88 -5.23 16.55 6.80
N GLY A 89 -4.40 16.91 7.77
CA GLY A 89 -3.03 17.31 7.50
C GLY A 89 -2.22 16.19 6.85
N GLN A 90 -2.43 14.96 7.30
CA GLN A 90 -1.81 13.78 6.70
C GLN A 90 -2.37 13.54 5.31
N PHE A 91 -3.66 13.76 5.10
CA PHE A 91 -4.27 13.61 3.78
C PHE A 91 -3.61 14.58 2.79
N GLU A 92 -3.43 15.82 3.18
CA GLU A 92 -2.81 16.83 2.33
C GLU A 92 -1.37 16.48 2.00
N GLU A 93 -0.63 15.99 2.99
CA GLU A 93 0.77 15.62 2.82
C GLU A 93 0.96 14.49 1.80
N HIS A 94 0.05 13.54 1.78
CA HIS A 94 0.16 12.34 0.92
C HIS A 94 -0.75 12.37 -0.30
N TRP A 95 -1.45 13.47 -0.53
CA TRP A 95 -2.33 13.59 -1.67
C TRP A 95 -1.54 13.78 -2.95
N THR A 96 -1.96 13.11 -4.02
CA THR A 96 -1.36 13.32 -5.34
C THR A 96 -2.46 13.60 -6.36
N LYS A 97 -2.06 14.21 -7.46
CA LYS A 97 -2.99 14.61 -8.50
C LYS A 97 -3.77 13.43 -9.10
N GLY A 98 -3.15 12.25 -9.17
CA GLY A 98 -3.83 11.06 -9.69
C GLY A 98 -5.04 10.65 -8.87
N LEU A 99 -5.09 11.04 -7.60
CA LEU A 99 -6.21 10.72 -6.74
C LEU A 99 -7.47 11.54 -7.04
N ASP A 100 -7.33 12.68 -7.73
CA ASP A 100 -8.45 13.53 -8.08
C ASP A 100 -9.47 12.79 -8.97
N MET A 101 -9.03 11.82 -9.72
CA MET A 101 -9.90 10.98 -10.54
C MET A 101 -10.85 10.14 -9.68
N TRP A 102 -10.38 9.67 -8.55
CA TRP A 102 -11.15 8.80 -7.65
C TRP A 102 -11.96 9.58 -6.62
N PHE A 103 -11.46 10.75 -6.20
CA PHE A 103 -12.06 11.56 -5.15
C PHE A 103 -12.24 12.99 -5.66
N LYS A 104 -13.42 13.31 -6.15
CA LYS A 104 -13.71 14.61 -6.78
C LYS A 104 -13.60 15.77 -5.80
N GLU A 105 -13.84 15.53 -4.53
CA GLU A 105 -13.75 16.58 -3.50
C GLU A 105 -12.36 16.65 -2.86
N GLY A 106 -11.41 15.88 -3.37
CA GLY A 106 -10.03 15.88 -2.87
C GLY A 106 -9.95 15.51 -1.41
N VAL A 107 -9.09 16.22 -0.67
CA VAL A 107 -8.91 15.95 0.76
C VAL A 107 -10.12 16.30 1.61
N ASP A 108 -11.11 16.97 1.03
CA ASP A 108 -12.35 17.29 1.70
C ASP A 108 -13.44 16.23 1.49
N THR A 109 -13.09 15.12 0.85
CA THR A 109 -14.01 14.00 0.66
C THR A 109 -14.53 13.51 2.01
N PRO A 110 -15.87 13.46 2.20
CA PRO A 110 -16.43 12.97 3.45
C PRO A 110 -15.98 11.54 3.75
N SER A 111 -15.71 11.25 5.01
CA SER A 111 -15.34 9.91 5.46
C SER A 111 -14.05 9.36 4.83
N LEU A 112 -13.16 10.24 4.40
CA LEU A 112 -11.86 9.82 3.84
C LEU A 112 -10.99 9.17 4.92
N VAL A 113 -10.31 8.08 4.54
CA VAL A 113 -9.38 7.39 5.41
C VAL A 113 -8.11 7.11 4.62
N LEU A 114 -6.97 7.34 5.26
CA LEU A 114 -5.67 7.02 4.69
C LEU A 114 -5.13 5.76 5.37
N ILE A 115 -4.80 4.76 4.57
CA ILE A 115 -4.20 3.52 5.06
C ILE A 115 -2.69 3.60 4.85
N LYS A 116 -1.94 3.50 5.93
CA LYS A 116 -0.47 3.48 5.88
C LYS A 116 0.00 2.05 6.15
N VAL A 117 0.85 1.52 5.29
CA VAL A 117 1.51 0.23 5.51
C VAL A 117 3.02 0.48 5.50
N HIS A 118 3.65 0.34 6.67
CA HIS A 118 5.09 0.46 6.78
C HIS A 118 5.69 -0.94 6.63
N ALA A 119 6.54 -1.13 5.64
CA ALA A 119 7.09 -2.44 5.35
C ALA A 119 7.99 -2.94 6.48
N LYS A 120 7.66 -4.08 7.05
CA LYS A 120 8.51 -4.78 8.00
C LYS A 120 9.40 -5.77 7.26
N ARG A 121 8.82 -6.44 6.27
CA ARG A 121 9.53 -7.41 5.44
C ARG A 121 9.09 -7.25 4.00
N ILE A 122 10.07 -7.19 3.11
CA ILE A 122 9.84 -7.18 1.67
C ILE A 122 10.52 -8.40 1.08
N LYS A 123 9.76 -9.23 0.39
CA LYS A 123 10.28 -10.33 -0.41
C LYS A 123 10.12 -9.97 -1.87
N TYR A 124 11.12 -10.21 -2.67
CA TYR A 124 11.03 -9.87 -4.07
C TYR A 124 11.65 -10.94 -4.96
N TRP A 125 11.14 -11.02 -6.16
CA TRP A 125 11.66 -11.83 -7.24
C TRP A 125 12.02 -10.88 -8.38
N ASP A 126 13.27 -10.89 -8.79
CA ASP A 126 13.75 -10.01 -9.83
C ASP A 126 14.20 -10.84 -11.02
N GLY A 127 13.23 -11.25 -11.83
CA GLY A 127 13.42 -11.95 -13.09
C GLY A 127 14.67 -12.80 -13.19
N MET A 128 15.64 -12.28 -13.92
CA MET A 128 16.90 -12.99 -14.19
C MET A 128 17.86 -13.05 -13.01
N LYS A 129 17.65 -12.22 -11.98
CA LYS A 129 18.57 -12.12 -10.83
C LYS A 129 18.16 -12.96 -9.63
N GLY A 130 16.93 -13.50 -9.64
CA GLY A 130 16.46 -14.37 -8.56
C GLY A 130 15.77 -13.64 -7.42
N GLU A 131 15.70 -14.31 -6.28
CA GLU A 131 14.97 -13.83 -5.10
C GLU A 131 15.81 -13.03 -4.15
N GLY A 132 15.15 -12.16 -3.38
CA GLY A 132 15.76 -11.45 -2.28
C GLY A 132 14.76 -11.18 -1.17
N GLU A 133 15.28 -10.84 0.00
CA GLU A 133 14.45 -10.46 1.13
C GLU A 133 15.11 -9.29 1.86
N LEU A 134 14.29 -8.31 2.24
CA LEU A 134 14.74 -7.17 3.02
C LEU A 134 13.88 -7.07 4.27
N LYS A 135 14.52 -6.99 5.42
CA LYS A 135 13.82 -6.73 6.69
C LYS A 135 14.09 -5.30 7.10
N LEU A 136 13.04 -4.58 7.45
CA LEU A 136 13.10 -3.18 7.87
C LEU A 136 12.70 -3.09 9.35
N ASN A 137 13.25 -2.12 10.03
CA ASN A 137 12.90 -1.88 11.43
C ASN A 137 11.74 -0.89 11.57
#